data_d3f1d27f5bdbfdcfbc6ba1d20ff25e84
#
_entry.id   d3f1d27f5bdbfdcfbc6ba1d20ff25e84
#
_cell.length_a   1.000
_cell.length_b   1.000
_cell.length_c   1.000
_cell.angle_alpha   90.00
_cell.angle_beta   90.00
_cell.angle_gamma   90.00
#
_symmetry.space_group_name_H-M   'P 1'
#
loop_
_entity.id
_entity.type
_entity.pdbx_description
1 polymer ?
#
loop_
_entity_poly.entity_id
_entity_poly.type
_entity_poly.pdbx_seq_one_letter_code
_entity_poly.pdbx_strand_id
1 'polypeptide(L)'
;MSKSSAAKKSIIVGGLIGTGGLFVSKLIGLAYTIPFSYILQSEAYQSVYAQSYNIYAYLLTIFQSGVPFAVATLVARYIALEDAKSVILVKKIAFAILGLTGFVGMILLFTLSNVIAPAMVAKNADIMANCLKILSLAIFLVPVLSAFRGYYQGLKEMEEYAFSQAFEQVFRVAFLLSAACLVVYAFGWDKKYALYAAVMSTSVATIAAIVQFAYFDRKHQCVVDEMVQRQTTRSHSAKKIFREILILAIPYLVVAILGNIDQVFNGFLLPTGLKMHYNAKDTTTVISASNYVAGKLNAIPMILGPGFATAIIPHISEALSKKNYKLVKKNVLDSINVVLYVAIPVSFCIFAYAGPLNYTLYYSENLELCTFVVQWMALEGFLSTLAPLVTNLMVSLELRKNVLKNLAIGVLIKGVLLIPFVWIMGIAGAVISSFIGTGYIIYKNLKEIQDVYNISYRKTSIIVVRILIGLFALWITSILLSKVGLYGVEGSKLSCLFKMCLNGLLSVIVYVVVTLYLKVPQSIFHFQLRKKSGV
;
A
#
# COMPACT_ATOMS: atom_id res chain seq x y z
N MET A 1 5.11 -40.49 5.12
CA MET A 1 5.64 -39.37 4.28
C MET A 1 4.58 -38.52 3.55
N SER A 2 3.30 -38.88 3.51
CA SER A 2 2.25 -38.17 2.73
C SER A 2 1.60 -36.96 3.43
N LYS A 3 1.47 -36.96 4.77
CA LYS A 3 0.84 -35.84 5.51
C LYS A 3 1.66 -34.53 5.55
N SER A 4 3.00 -34.62 5.55
CA SER A 4 3.88 -33.44 5.55
C SER A 4 3.89 -32.69 4.20
N SER A 5 3.75 -33.41 3.09
CA SER A 5 3.70 -32.82 1.75
C SER A 5 2.36 -32.15 1.45
N ALA A 6 1.26 -32.72 1.90
CA ALA A 6 -0.09 -32.14 1.77
C ALA A 6 -0.25 -30.88 2.65
N ALA A 7 0.29 -30.89 3.88
CA ALA A 7 0.31 -29.72 4.76
C ALA A 7 1.18 -28.58 4.19
N LYS A 8 2.34 -28.88 3.58
CA LYS A 8 3.17 -27.87 2.89
C LYS A 8 2.47 -27.27 1.67
N LYS A 9 1.79 -28.06 0.86
CA LYS A 9 0.96 -27.56 -0.26
C LYS A 9 -0.17 -26.67 0.23
N SER A 10 -0.85 -27.04 1.33
CA SER A 10 -1.92 -26.26 1.95
C SER A 10 -1.44 -24.87 2.41
N ILE A 11 -0.29 -24.76 3.06
CA ILE A 11 0.24 -23.47 3.55
C ILE A 11 0.65 -22.54 2.39
N ILE A 12 1.28 -23.08 1.35
CA ILE A 12 1.67 -22.31 0.17
C ILE A 12 0.44 -21.84 -0.62
N VAL A 13 -0.53 -22.72 -0.81
CA VAL A 13 -1.78 -22.41 -1.51
C VAL A 13 -2.60 -21.38 -0.73
N GLY A 14 -2.75 -21.54 0.59
CA GLY A 14 -3.43 -20.55 1.44
C GLY A 14 -2.75 -19.17 1.42
N GLY A 15 -1.40 -19.13 1.47
CA GLY A 15 -0.62 -17.89 1.33
C GLY A 15 -0.80 -17.23 -0.03
N LEU A 16 -0.83 -17.99 -1.11
CA LEU A 16 -1.07 -17.47 -2.47
C LEU A 16 -2.50 -16.95 -2.64
N ILE A 17 -3.50 -17.62 -2.08
CA ILE A 17 -4.91 -17.18 -2.12
C ILE A 17 -5.05 -15.86 -1.32
N GLY A 18 -4.49 -15.78 -0.11
CA GLY A 18 -4.51 -14.57 0.71
C GLY A 18 -3.84 -13.38 0.02
N THR A 19 -2.67 -13.59 -0.58
CA THR A 19 -1.93 -12.56 -1.32
C THR A 19 -2.66 -12.17 -2.61
N GLY A 20 -3.25 -13.13 -3.31
CA GLY A 20 -4.04 -12.91 -4.52
C GLY A 20 -5.29 -12.07 -4.25
N GLY A 21 -6.01 -12.34 -3.17
CA GLY A 21 -7.18 -11.55 -2.74
C GLY A 21 -6.81 -10.08 -2.44
N LEU A 22 -5.68 -9.86 -1.75
CA LEU A 22 -5.14 -8.53 -1.50
C LEU A 22 -4.78 -7.79 -2.80
N PHE A 23 -4.15 -8.49 -3.74
CA PHE A 23 -3.77 -7.90 -5.04
C PHE A 23 -5.00 -7.49 -5.86
N VAL A 24 -5.99 -8.36 -5.97
CA VAL A 24 -7.26 -8.07 -6.66
C VAL A 24 -7.96 -6.88 -6.00
N SER A 25 -8.05 -6.85 -4.67
CA SER A 25 -8.65 -5.73 -3.92
C SER A 25 -7.97 -4.39 -4.23
N LYS A 26 -6.63 -4.38 -4.35
CA LYS A 26 -5.87 -3.16 -4.70
C LYS A 26 -6.09 -2.73 -6.16
N LEU A 27 -6.19 -3.69 -7.10
CA LEU A 27 -6.50 -3.37 -8.50
C LEU A 27 -7.91 -2.78 -8.66
N ILE A 28 -8.92 -3.35 -7.98
CA ILE A 28 -10.27 -2.80 -7.95
C ILE A 28 -10.24 -1.40 -7.31
N GLY A 29 -9.44 -1.22 -6.25
CA GLY A 29 -9.21 0.05 -5.57
C GLY A 29 -8.52 1.12 -6.42
N LEU A 30 -7.79 0.74 -7.46
CA LEU A 30 -7.25 1.65 -8.47
C LEU A 30 -8.29 1.97 -9.54
N ALA A 31 -8.96 0.95 -10.06
CA ALA A 31 -9.85 1.07 -11.22
C ALA A 31 -11.04 2.02 -10.98
N TYR A 32 -11.66 2.01 -9.80
CA TYR A 32 -12.83 2.87 -9.53
C TYR A 32 -12.50 4.36 -9.52
N THR A 33 -11.27 4.74 -9.25
CA THR A 33 -10.89 6.16 -9.17
C THR A 33 -11.03 6.88 -10.49
N ILE A 34 -10.94 6.14 -11.60
CA ILE A 34 -11.11 6.67 -12.95
C ILE A 34 -12.55 7.17 -13.17
N PRO A 35 -13.59 6.32 -13.15
CA PRO A 35 -14.96 6.79 -13.31
C PRO A 35 -15.38 7.78 -12.22
N PHE A 36 -14.92 7.61 -10.99
CA PHE A 36 -15.24 8.53 -9.91
C PHE A 36 -14.66 9.94 -10.15
N SER A 37 -13.46 10.06 -10.72
CA SER A 37 -12.88 11.34 -11.13
C SER A 37 -13.77 12.10 -12.12
N TYR A 38 -14.37 11.37 -13.09
CA TYR A 38 -15.29 11.95 -14.07
C TYR A 38 -16.68 12.27 -13.52
N ILE A 39 -17.13 11.60 -12.47
CA ILE A 39 -18.38 11.95 -11.76
C ILE A 39 -18.17 13.26 -10.99
N LEU A 40 -17.05 13.40 -10.28
CA LEU A 40 -16.76 14.61 -9.49
C LEU A 40 -16.49 15.84 -10.36
N GLN A 41 -15.73 15.71 -11.44
CA GLN A 41 -15.33 16.81 -12.34
C GLN A 41 -14.84 18.05 -11.58
N SER A 42 -14.06 17.86 -10.54
CA SER A 42 -13.50 18.95 -9.70
C SER A 42 -12.25 18.50 -9.00
N GLU A 43 -11.13 19.18 -9.27
CA GLU A 43 -9.86 18.95 -8.56
C GLU A 43 -9.98 19.24 -7.06
N ALA A 44 -10.82 20.23 -6.69
CA ALA A 44 -11.06 20.55 -5.30
C ALA A 44 -11.72 19.37 -4.54
N TYR A 45 -12.69 18.69 -5.14
CA TYR A 45 -13.31 17.52 -4.54
C TYR A 45 -12.41 16.29 -4.54
N GLN A 46 -11.57 16.11 -5.58
CA GLN A 46 -10.54 15.07 -5.62
C GLN A 46 -9.50 15.28 -4.50
N SER A 47 -9.07 16.54 -4.29
CA SER A 47 -8.16 16.93 -3.22
C SER A 47 -8.77 16.62 -1.84
N VAL A 48 -10.01 17.03 -1.59
CA VAL A 48 -10.73 16.74 -0.34
C VAL A 48 -10.84 15.23 -0.10
N TYR A 49 -11.22 14.47 -1.14
CA TYR A 49 -11.30 13.00 -1.05
C TYR A 49 -9.97 12.37 -0.64
N ALA A 50 -8.90 12.70 -1.37
CA ALA A 50 -7.58 12.12 -1.13
C ALA A 50 -7.03 12.48 0.25
N GLN A 51 -7.15 13.75 0.66
CA GLN A 51 -6.68 14.21 1.96
C GLN A 51 -7.49 13.62 3.12
N SER A 52 -8.80 13.48 2.96
CA SER A 52 -9.63 12.80 3.95
C SER A 52 -9.19 11.35 4.18
N TYR A 53 -8.83 10.63 3.09
CA TYR A 53 -8.31 9.28 3.19
C TYR A 53 -6.87 9.20 3.72
N ASN A 54 -6.02 10.20 3.51
CA ASN A 54 -4.67 10.23 4.08
C ASN A 54 -4.72 10.25 5.61
N ILE A 55 -5.49 11.18 6.21
CA ILE A 55 -5.61 11.24 7.67
C ILE A 55 -6.35 10.03 8.24
N TYR A 56 -7.42 9.59 7.57
CA TYR A 56 -8.14 8.38 7.94
C TYR A 56 -7.22 7.16 8.00
N ALA A 57 -6.41 6.93 6.95
CA ALA A 57 -5.51 5.79 6.87
C ALA A 57 -4.42 5.84 7.94
N TYR A 58 -3.90 7.02 8.25
CA TYR A 58 -2.92 7.19 9.32
C TYR A 58 -3.53 6.90 10.70
N LEU A 59 -4.69 7.48 11.01
CA LEU A 59 -5.38 7.21 12.26
C LEU A 59 -5.78 5.74 12.39
N LEU A 60 -6.27 5.14 11.29
CA LEU A 60 -6.56 3.72 11.27
C LEU A 60 -5.32 2.88 11.59
N THR A 61 -4.14 3.28 11.11
CA THR A 61 -2.87 2.63 11.46
C THR A 61 -2.64 2.67 12.98
N ILE A 62 -2.89 3.80 13.64
CA ILE A 62 -2.74 3.93 15.09
C ILE A 62 -3.71 3.02 15.86
N PHE A 63 -4.99 3.03 15.47
CA PHE A 63 -6.05 2.34 16.23
C PHE A 63 -6.19 0.85 15.90
N GLN A 64 -5.59 0.38 14.80
CA GLN A 64 -5.72 -1.01 14.33
C GLN A 64 -4.41 -1.80 14.38
N SER A 65 -3.24 -1.16 14.17
CA SER A 65 -1.98 -1.88 13.95
C SER A 65 -1.53 -2.72 15.15
N GLY A 66 -0.94 -3.86 14.84
CA GLY A 66 -0.35 -4.77 15.81
C GLY A 66 -1.34 -5.74 16.44
N VAL A 67 -2.54 -5.31 16.82
CA VAL A 67 -3.50 -6.18 17.53
C VAL A 67 -3.95 -7.38 16.67
N PRO A 68 -4.35 -7.23 15.39
CA PRO A 68 -4.73 -8.40 14.56
C PRO A 68 -3.59 -9.40 14.40
N PHE A 69 -2.35 -8.92 14.28
CA PHE A 69 -1.19 -9.80 14.21
C PHE A 69 -0.94 -10.56 15.54
N ALA A 70 -1.06 -9.87 16.67
CA ALA A 70 -0.98 -10.48 18.00
C ALA A 70 -2.05 -11.53 18.19
N VAL A 71 -3.28 -11.24 17.78
CA VAL A 71 -4.43 -12.17 17.82
C VAL A 71 -4.14 -13.39 16.97
N ALA A 72 -3.71 -13.24 15.71
CA ALA A 72 -3.38 -14.35 14.85
C ALA A 72 -2.28 -15.26 15.45
N THR A 73 -1.25 -14.66 16.05
CA THR A 73 -0.15 -15.37 16.70
C THR A 73 -0.63 -16.15 17.92
N LEU A 74 -1.45 -15.55 18.79
CA LEU A 74 -1.95 -16.20 20.01
C LEU A 74 -2.97 -17.28 19.70
N VAL A 75 -3.89 -17.05 18.77
CA VAL A 75 -4.86 -18.05 18.31
C VAL A 75 -4.12 -19.28 17.77
N ALA A 76 -3.13 -19.09 16.87
CA ALA A 76 -2.34 -20.20 16.34
C ALA A 76 -1.58 -20.95 17.45
N ARG A 77 -1.05 -20.23 18.46
CA ARG A 77 -0.37 -20.84 19.62
C ARG A 77 -1.32 -21.65 20.47
N TYR A 78 -2.48 -21.10 20.84
CA TYR A 78 -3.42 -21.79 21.72
C TYR A 78 -4.13 -22.98 21.05
N ILE A 79 -4.34 -22.92 19.73
CA ILE A 79 -4.77 -24.08 18.95
C ILE A 79 -3.74 -25.20 19.00
N ALA A 80 -2.46 -24.88 18.83
CA ALA A 80 -1.39 -25.88 18.90
C ALA A 80 -1.23 -26.49 20.31
N LEU A 81 -1.72 -25.80 21.36
CA LEU A 81 -1.76 -26.28 22.74
C LEU A 81 -3.09 -26.94 23.12
N GLU A 82 -4.02 -27.10 22.17
CA GLU A 82 -5.37 -27.64 22.37
C GLU A 82 -6.19 -26.87 23.44
N ASP A 83 -5.89 -25.57 23.63
CA ASP A 83 -6.58 -24.69 24.58
C ASP A 83 -7.63 -23.82 23.88
N ALA A 84 -8.75 -24.46 23.50
CA ALA A 84 -9.85 -23.81 22.78
C ALA A 84 -10.55 -22.71 23.60
N LYS A 85 -10.60 -22.83 24.94
CA LYS A 85 -11.18 -21.77 25.79
C LYS A 85 -10.36 -20.49 25.73
N SER A 86 -9.01 -20.61 25.73
CA SER A 86 -8.14 -19.44 25.54
C SER A 86 -8.25 -18.86 24.15
N VAL A 87 -8.50 -19.66 23.10
CA VAL A 87 -8.77 -19.15 21.73
C VAL A 87 -10.02 -18.26 21.69
N ILE A 88 -11.13 -18.72 22.30
CA ILE A 88 -12.36 -17.90 22.40
C ILE A 88 -12.11 -16.61 23.21
N LEU A 89 -11.34 -16.73 24.28
CA LEU A 89 -11.03 -15.58 25.13
C LEU A 89 -10.14 -14.56 24.41
N VAL A 90 -9.16 -14.97 23.59
CA VAL A 90 -8.37 -14.11 22.71
C VAL A 90 -9.30 -13.33 21.76
N LYS A 91 -10.26 -14.02 21.12
CA LYS A 91 -11.25 -13.39 20.25
C LYS A 91 -12.04 -12.31 20.98
N LYS A 92 -12.63 -12.61 22.14
CA LYS A 92 -13.43 -11.66 22.94
C LYS A 92 -12.60 -10.44 23.37
N ILE A 93 -11.37 -10.65 23.85
CA ILE A 93 -10.48 -9.57 24.28
C ILE A 93 -10.06 -8.70 23.07
N ALA A 94 -9.80 -9.32 21.91
CA ALA A 94 -9.47 -8.58 20.69
C ALA A 94 -10.61 -7.65 20.27
N PHE A 95 -11.86 -8.12 20.30
CA PHE A 95 -13.03 -7.28 20.03
C PHE A 95 -13.18 -6.14 21.03
N ALA A 96 -12.92 -6.38 22.31
CA ALA A 96 -12.98 -5.34 23.33
C ALA A 96 -11.89 -4.27 23.12
N ILE A 97 -10.64 -4.68 22.86
CA ILE A 97 -9.53 -3.75 22.61
C ILE A 97 -9.80 -2.94 21.34
N LEU A 98 -10.06 -3.61 20.21
CA LEU A 98 -10.23 -2.94 18.91
C LEU A 98 -11.54 -2.14 18.84
N GLY A 99 -12.59 -2.58 19.52
CA GLY A 99 -13.82 -1.83 19.68
C GLY A 99 -13.61 -0.55 20.50
N LEU A 100 -12.90 -0.64 21.64
CA LEU A 100 -12.62 0.52 22.48
C LEU A 100 -11.67 1.52 21.77
N THR A 101 -10.57 1.04 21.20
CA THR A 101 -9.62 1.91 20.48
C THR A 101 -10.28 2.57 19.27
N GLY A 102 -11.05 1.81 18.48
CA GLY A 102 -11.82 2.34 17.35
C GLY A 102 -12.87 3.38 17.78
N PHE A 103 -13.57 3.15 18.90
CA PHE A 103 -14.53 4.11 19.45
C PHE A 103 -13.86 5.42 19.88
N VAL A 104 -12.73 5.34 20.58
CA VAL A 104 -11.92 6.52 20.93
C VAL A 104 -11.47 7.25 19.65
N GLY A 105 -10.98 6.52 18.64
CA GLY A 105 -10.58 7.08 17.36
C GLY A 105 -11.73 7.78 16.63
N MET A 106 -12.93 7.20 16.66
CA MET A 106 -14.13 7.80 16.09
C MET A 106 -14.43 9.15 16.76
N ILE A 107 -14.45 9.21 18.08
CA ILE A 107 -14.73 10.45 18.83
C ILE A 107 -13.66 11.49 18.49
N LEU A 108 -12.38 11.12 18.52
CA LEU A 108 -11.28 12.04 18.22
C LEU A 108 -11.38 12.61 16.80
N LEU A 109 -11.59 11.78 15.78
CA LEU A 109 -11.70 12.29 14.41
C LEU A 109 -12.97 13.12 14.22
N PHE A 110 -14.09 12.72 14.79
CA PHE A 110 -15.34 13.48 14.70
C PHE A 110 -15.21 14.88 15.32
N THR A 111 -14.68 14.97 16.54
CA THR A 111 -14.54 16.25 17.26
C THR A 111 -13.47 17.16 16.67
N LEU A 112 -12.33 16.61 16.23
CA LEU A 112 -11.21 17.37 15.67
C LEU A 112 -11.37 17.68 14.16
N SER A 113 -12.41 17.16 13.49
CA SER A 113 -12.61 17.32 12.05
C SER A 113 -12.57 18.78 11.58
N ASN A 114 -13.21 19.69 12.32
CA ASN A 114 -13.27 21.12 12.00
C ASN A 114 -11.93 21.84 12.20
N VAL A 115 -11.03 21.29 13.03
CA VAL A 115 -9.68 21.82 13.27
C VAL A 115 -8.69 21.27 12.23
N ILE A 116 -8.84 19.99 11.88
CA ILE A 116 -7.94 19.28 10.95
C ILE A 116 -8.15 19.77 9.51
N ALA A 117 -9.41 19.91 9.07
CA ALA A 117 -9.72 20.17 7.67
C ALA A 117 -9.08 21.45 7.09
N PRO A 118 -9.09 22.62 7.74
CA PRO A 118 -8.49 23.84 7.20
C PRO A 118 -6.95 23.75 7.02
N ALA A 119 -6.31 22.91 7.82
CA ALA A 119 -4.86 22.70 7.73
C ALA A 119 -4.47 21.89 6.48
N MET A 120 -5.33 20.98 6.04
CA MET A 120 -5.04 19.97 5.01
C MET A 120 -5.44 20.37 3.59
N VAL A 121 -6.42 21.26 3.42
CA VAL A 121 -6.89 21.69 2.10
C VAL A 121 -6.85 23.21 1.95
N ALA A 122 -6.72 23.69 0.69
CA ALA A 122 -6.74 25.10 0.39
C ALA A 122 -8.16 25.66 0.20
N LYS A 123 -9.09 24.81 -0.25
CA LYS A 123 -10.50 25.14 -0.49
C LYS A 123 -11.41 24.05 0.05
N ASN A 124 -12.68 24.39 0.34
CA ASN A 124 -13.71 23.45 0.77
C ASN A 124 -13.40 22.74 2.11
N ALA A 125 -12.82 23.45 3.07
CA ALA A 125 -12.51 22.90 4.39
C ALA A 125 -13.75 22.34 5.10
N ASP A 126 -14.92 23.00 4.98
CA ASP A 126 -16.18 22.55 5.56
C ASP A 126 -16.63 21.20 4.96
N ILE A 127 -16.46 21.03 3.64
CA ILE A 127 -16.77 19.78 2.95
C ILE A 127 -15.82 18.67 3.44
N MET A 128 -14.53 18.99 3.60
CA MET A 128 -13.55 18.05 4.16
C MET A 128 -13.89 17.67 5.61
N ALA A 129 -14.26 18.64 6.45
CA ALA A 129 -14.67 18.37 7.82
C ALA A 129 -15.86 17.39 7.89
N ASN A 130 -16.84 17.56 7.01
CA ASN A 130 -17.96 16.63 6.90
C ASN A 130 -17.53 15.24 6.40
N CYS A 131 -16.60 15.15 5.44
CA CYS A 131 -16.00 13.88 5.02
C CYS A 131 -15.30 13.17 6.19
N LEU A 132 -14.54 13.90 7.02
CA LEU A 132 -13.88 13.35 8.19
C LEU A 132 -14.89 12.87 9.25
N LYS A 133 -15.99 13.60 9.48
CA LYS A 133 -17.08 13.15 10.36
C LYS A 133 -17.71 11.86 9.86
N ILE A 134 -17.93 11.71 8.56
CA ILE A 134 -18.45 10.46 7.98
C ILE A 134 -17.43 9.33 8.12
N LEU A 135 -16.14 9.58 7.83
CA LEU A 135 -15.07 8.58 7.96
C LEU A 135 -14.79 8.17 9.41
N SER A 136 -15.17 9.00 10.39
CA SER A 136 -15.00 8.64 11.80
C SER A 136 -15.74 7.35 12.17
N LEU A 137 -16.89 7.08 11.55
CA LEU A 137 -17.60 5.81 11.72
C LEU A 137 -16.77 4.62 11.21
N ALA A 138 -16.05 4.79 10.11
CA ALA A 138 -15.17 3.74 9.59
C ALA A 138 -13.99 3.46 10.54
N ILE A 139 -13.46 4.48 11.24
CA ILE A 139 -12.40 4.29 12.28
C ILE A 139 -12.89 3.41 13.43
N PHE A 140 -14.18 3.40 13.73
CA PHE A 140 -14.75 2.47 14.70
C PHE A 140 -14.93 1.05 14.11
N LEU A 141 -15.51 0.96 12.92
CA LEU A 141 -15.93 -0.32 12.33
C LEU A 141 -14.75 -1.17 11.82
N VAL A 142 -13.74 -0.55 11.19
CA VAL A 142 -12.64 -1.29 10.55
C VAL A 142 -11.75 -2.01 11.57
N PRO A 143 -11.38 -1.46 12.75
CA PRO A 143 -10.73 -2.22 13.80
C PRO A 143 -11.54 -3.44 14.27
N VAL A 144 -12.87 -3.31 14.40
CA VAL A 144 -13.74 -4.44 14.75
C VAL A 144 -13.68 -5.55 13.69
N LEU A 145 -13.75 -5.19 12.40
CA LEU A 145 -13.56 -6.14 11.30
C LEU A 145 -12.18 -6.82 11.36
N SER A 146 -11.16 -6.06 11.75
CA SER A 146 -9.79 -6.57 11.86
C SER A 146 -9.61 -7.58 13.00
N ALA A 147 -10.46 -7.54 14.04
CA ALA A 147 -10.49 -8.59 15.05
C ALA A 147 -10.93 -9.93 14.45
N PHE A 148 -11.96 -9.95 13.61
CA PHE A 148 -12.34 -11.16 12.86
C PHE A 148 -11.20 -11.65 11.98
N ARG A 149 -10.60 -10.76 11.18
CA ARG A 149 -9.51 -11.10 10.27
C ARG A 149 -8.31 -11.70 11.00
N GLY A 150 -7.89 -11.11 12.12
CA GLY A 150 -6.81 -11.65 12.95
C GLY A 150 -7.14 -13.03 13.53
N TYR A 151 -8.38 -13.23 13.96
CA TYR A 151 -8.85 -14.50 14.46
C TYR A 151 -8.81 -15.62 13.40
N TYR A 152 -9.41 -15.39 12.22
CA TYR A 152 -9.43 -16.37 11.13
C TYR A 152 -8.04 -16.63 10.54
N GLN A 153 -7.19 -15.61 10.47
CA GLN A 153 -5.79 -15.78 10.10
C GLN A 153 -5.04 -16.69 11.09
N GLY A 154 -5.33 -16.58 12.40
CA GLY A 154 -4.77 -17.44 13.43
C GLY A 154 -5.27 -18.88 13.35
N LEU A 155 -6.51 -19.08 12.92
CA LEU A 155 -7.09 -20.40 12.61
C LEU A 155 -6.50 -21.02 11.33
N LYS A 156 -5.72 -20.25 10.55
CA LYS A 156 -5.21 -20.61 9.21
C LYS A 156 -6.28 -20.70 8.13
N GLU A 157 -7.47 -20.15 8.37
CA GLU A 157 -8.56 -20.03 7.41
C GLU A 157 -8.31 -18.84 6.49
N MET A 158 -7.33 -19.00 5.60
CA MET A 158 -6.88 -17.93 4.72
C MET A 158 -7.85 -17.63 3.58
N GLU A 159 -8.74 -18.56 3.26
CA GLU A 159 -9.78 -18.38 2.24
C GLU A 159 -10.81 -17.37 2.70
N GLU A 160 -11.34 -17.51 3.91
CA GLU A 160 -12.28 -16.56 4.52
C GLU A 160 -11.66 -15.17 4.68
N TYR A 161 -10.40 -15.12 5.11
CA TYR A 161 -9.64 -13.87 5.21
C TYR A 161 -9.54 -13.15 3.85
N ALA A 162 -9.12 -13.87 2.80
CA ALA A 162 -8.96 -13.31 1.46
C ALA A 162 -10.31 -12.91 0.84
N PHE A 163 -11.32 -13.76 1.00
CA PHE A 163 -12.67 -13.50 0.52
C PHE A 163 -13.26 -12.25 1.16
N SER A 164 -13.13 -12.09 2.48
CA SER A 164 -13.60 -10.89 3.17
C SER A 164 -12.99 -9.60 2.63
N GLN A 165 -11.70 -9.60 2.28
CA GLN A 165 -11.05 -8.41 1.72
C GLN A 165 -11.53 -8.09 0.30
N ALA A 166 -11.66 -9.11 -0.53
CA ALA A 166 -12.18 -8.93 -1.88
C ALA A 166 -13.65 -8.49 -1.85
N PHE A 167 -14.47 -9.12 -1.01
CA PHE A 167 -15.89 -8.79 -0.83
C PHE A 167 -16.09 -7.34 -0.35
N GLU A 168 -15.36 -6.93 0.70
CA GLU A 168 -15.40 -5.54 1.18
C GLU A 168 -15.07 -4.56 0.06
N GLN A 169 -14.03 -4.84 -0.73
CA GLN A 169 -13.60 -3.93 -1.79
C GLN A 169 -14.61 -3.86 -2.93
N VAL A 170 -15.14 -4.99 -3.38
CA VAL A 170 -16.19 -5.04 -4.41
C VAL A 170 -17.44 -4.29 -3.95
N PHE A 171 -17.89 -4.56 -2.71
CA PHE A 171 -19.06 -3.91 -2.14
C PHE A 171 -18.86 -2.40 -2.00
N ARG A 172 -17.68 -1.97 -1.54
CA ARG A 172 -17.32 -0.55 -1.43
C ARG A 172 -17.38 0.15 -2.77
N VAL A 173 -16.79 -0.44 -3.81
CA VAL A 173 -16.74 0.17 -5.14
C VAL A 173 -18.12 0.19 -5.78
N ALA A 174 -18.89 -0.89 -5.66
CA ALA A 174 -20.26 -0.96 -6.16
C ALA A 174 -21.14 0.12 -5.51
N PHE A 175 -21.12 0.23 -4.17
CA PHE A 175 -21.88 1.25 -3.45
C PHE A 175 -21.40 2.67 -3.82
N LEU A 176 -20.10 2.91 -3.84
CA LEU A 176 -19.53 4.22 -4.16
C LEU A 176 -19.99 4.71 -5.53
N LEU A 177 -19.78 3.90 -6.57
CA LEU A 177 -20.11 4.30 -7.94
C LEU A 177 -21.63 4.41 -8.14
N SER A 178 -22.41 3.46 -7.63
CA SER A 178 -23.89 3.51 -7.74
C SER A 178 -24.47 4.72 -7.03
N ALA A 179 -24.04 4.98 -5.79
CA ALA A 179 -24.53 6.12 -5.02
C ALA A 179 -24.10 7.46 -5.64
N ALA A 180 -22.84 7.57 -6.09
CA ALA A 180 -22.35 8.78 -6.75
C ALA A 180 -23.09 9.05 -8.07
N CYS A 181 -23.33 8.02 -8.89
CA CYS A 181 -24.11 8.14 -10.12
C CYS A 181 -25.57 8.55 -9.84
N LEU A 182 -26.23 7.93 -8.86
CA LEU A 182 -27.61 8.27 -8.48
C LEU A 182 -27.70 9.72 -8.02
N VAL A 183 -26.78 10.18 -7.17
CA VAL A 183 -26.74 11.55 -6.66
C VAL A 183 -26.61 12.57 -7.78
N VAL A 184 -25.66 12.36 -8.70
CA VAL A 184 -25.34 13.36 -9.73
C VAL A 184 -26.28 13.28 -10.93
N TYR A 185 -26.55 12.07 -11.44
CA TYR A 185 -27.27 11.91 -12.72
C TYR A 185 -28.76 11.63 -12.55
N ALA A 186 -29.20 10.96 -11.48
CA ALA A 186 -30.61 10.68 -11.26
C ALA A 186 -31.29 11.79 -10.46
N PHE A 187 -30.68 12.27 -9.37
CA PHE A 187 -31.28 13.30 -8.52
C PHE A 187 -30.84 14.72 -8.87
N GLY A 188 -29.76 14.89 -9.65
CA GLY A 188 -29.24 16.20 -10.02
C GLY A 188 -28.70 17.01 -8.83
N TRP A 189 -28.31 16.36 -7.72
CA TRP A 189 -27.82 17.03 -6.54
C TRP A 189 -26.36 17.52 -6.74
N ASP A 190 -25.93 18.43 -5.85
CA ASP A 190 -24.55 18.92 -5.84
C ASP A 190 -23.56 17.76 -5.67
N LYS A 191 -22.46 17.82 -6.41
CA LYS A 191 -21.37 16.81 -6.41
C LYS A 191 -20.74 16.58 -5.03
N LYS A 192 -20.86 17.52 -4.09
CA LYS A 192 -20.46 17.32 -2.69
C LYS A 192 -21.17 16.13 -2.03
N TYR A 193 -22.43 15.87 -2.38
CA TYR A 193 -23.16 14.71 -1.85
C TYR A 193 -22.67 13.39 -2.45
N ALA A 194 -22.21 13.39 -3.71
CA ALA A 194 -21.53 12.24 -4.30
C ALA A 194 -20.20 11.95 -3.57
N LEU A 195 -19.47 13.01 -3.18
CA LEU A 195 -18.27 12.88 -2.35
C LEU A 195 -18.60 12.29 -0.97
N TYR A 196 -19.65 12.76 -0.30
CA TYR A 196 -20.09 12.21 0.99
C TYR A 196 -20.50 10.73 0.88
N ALA A 197 -21.25 10.36 -0.17
CA ALA A 197 -21.59 8.98 -0.45
C ALA A 197 -20.34 8.12 -0.69
N ALA A 198 -19.35 8.67 -1.40
CA ALA A 198 -18.10 7.98 -1.66
C ALA A 198 -17.31 7.68 -0.38
N VAL A 199 -17.18 8.62 0.55
CA VAL A 199 -16.49 8.36 1.82
C VAL A 199 -17.31 7.45 2.75
N MET A 200 -18.65 7.52 2.71
CA MET A 200 -19.54 6.65 3.46
C MET A 200 -19.44 5.18 3.01
N SER A 201 -19.10 4.94 1.74
CA SER A 201 -18.94 3.60 1.18
C SER A 201 -18.00 2.70 1.99
N THR A 202 -17.00 3.28 2.65
CA THR A 202 -16.06 2.56 3.51
C THR A 202 -16.78 1.96 4.72
N SER A 203 -17.62 2.72 5.41
CA SER A 203 -18.39 2.23 6.55
C SER A 203 -19.42 1.19 6.12
N VAL A 204 -20.13 1.41 5.01
CA VAL A 204 -21.13 0.48 4.47
C VAL A 204 -20.48 -0.86 4.08
N ALA A 205 -19.36 -0.82 3.37
CA ALA A 205 -18.63 -2.02 2.99
C ALA A 205 -18.07 -2.79 4.20
N THR A 206 -17.60 -2.05 5.21
CA THR A 206 -17.12 -2.67 6.46
C THR A 206 -18.26 -3.35 7.21
N ILE A 207 -19.44 -2.75 7.28
CA ILE A 207 -20.63 -3.40 7.87
C ILE A 207 -20.98 -4.66 7.10
N ALA A 208 -21.00 -4.62 5.76
CA ALA A 208 -21.25 -5.80 4.94
C ALA A 208 -20.24 -6.93 5.20
N ALA A 209 -18.94 -6.59 5.34
CA ALA A 209 -17.90 -7.56 5.67
C ALA A 209 -18.02 -8.12 7.10
N ILE A 210 -18.45 -7.31 8.07
CA ILE A 210 -18.73 -7.78 9.43
C ILE A 210 -19.92 -8.76 9.43
N VAL A 211 -20.98 -8.44 8.70
CA VAL A 211 -22.15 -9.33 8.56
C VAL A 211 -21.73 -10.67 7.91
N GLN A 212 -20.91 -10.60 6.86
CA GLN A 212 -20.34 -11.80 6.22
C GLN A 212 -19.55 -12.66 7.21
N PHE A 213 -18.65 -12.06 8.02
CA PHE A 213 -17.92 -12.81 9.04
C PHE A 213 -18.82 -13.34 10.15
N ALA A 214 -19.83 -12.59 10.57
CA ALA A 214 -20.80 -13.07 11.55
C ALA A 214 -21.56 -14.31 11.04
N TYR A 215 -21.85 -14.37 9.74
CA TYR A 215 -22.42 -15.55 9.10
C TYR A 215 -21.45 -16.76 9.12
N PHE A 216 -20.19 -16.54 8.73
CA PHE A 216 -19.17 -17.60 8.80
C PHE A 216 -18.92 -18.06 10.24
N ASP A 217 -18.88 -17.14 11.17
CA ASP A 217 -18.65 -17.44 12.58
C ASP A 217 -19.70 -18.38 13.14
N ARG A 218 -20.98 -18.14 12.84
CA ARG A 218 -22.09 -19.05 13.23
C ARG A 218 -21.92 -20.44 12.66
N LYS A 219 -21.44 -20.58 11.43
CA LYS A 219 -21.21 -21.86 10.77
C LYS A 219 -20.04 -22.64 11.40
N HIS A 220 -18.98 -21.97 11.83
CA HIS A 220 -17.77 -22.58 12.40
C HIS A 220 -17.83 -22.73 13.93
N GLN A 221 -18.79 -22.11 14.60
CA GLN A 221 -18.90 -22.10 16.06
C GLN A 221 -19.06 -23.53 16.61
N CYS A 222 -19.79 -24.41 15.93
CA CYS A 222 -19.94 -25.81 16.33
C CYS A 222 -18.61 -26.56 16.46
N VAL A 223 -17.66 -26.30 15.55
CA VAL A 223 -16.34 -26.96 15.57
C VAL A 223 -15.51 -26.48 16.77
N VAL A 224 -15.57 -25.20 17.07
CA VAL A 224 -14.85 -24.63 18.22
C VAL A 224 -15.48 -25.09 19.53
N ASP A 225 -16.80 -25.19 19.60
CA ASP A 225 -17.54 -25.65 20.77
C ASP A 225 -17.24 -27.15 21.07
N GLU A 226 -17.10 -27.99 20.05
CA GLU A 226 -16.63 -29.36 20.21
C GLU A 226 -15.20 -29.44 20.80
N MET A 227 -14.30 -28.59 20.33
CA MET A 227 -12.93 -28.48 20.87
C MET A 227 -12.94 -28.06 22.35
N VAL A 228 -13.83 -27.12 22.71
CA VAL A 228 -14.02 -26.68 24.10
C VAL A 228 -14.51 -27.80 25.02
N GLN A 229 -15.45 -28.62 24.54
CA GLN A 229 -15.97 -29.78 25.31
C GLN A 229 -14.91 -30.87 25.54
N ARG A 230 -13.99 -31.05 24.57
CA ARG A 230 -12.91 -32.04 24.68
C ARG A 230 -11.70 -31.53 25.47
N GLN A 231 -11.68 -30.25 25.84
CA GLN A 231 -10.53 -29.63 26.49
C GLN A 231 -10.37 -30.11 27.93
N THR A 232 -9.24 -30.75 28.23
CA THR A 232 -8.79 -31.15 29.57
C THR A 232 -7.78 -30.17 30.18
N THR A 233 -7.15 -29.32 29.38
CA THR A 233 -6.13 -28.37 29.82
C THR A 233 -6.74 -27.16 30.53
N ARG A 234 -6.00 -26.60 31.51
CA ARG A 234 -6.41 -25.40 32.24
C ARG A 234 -6.27 -24.18 31.33
N SER A 235 -7.36 -23.44 31.11
CA SER A 235 -7.37 -22.22 30.32
C SER A 235 -6.58 -21.08 30.99
N HIS A 236 -6.07 -20.16 30.17
CA HIS A 236 -5.34 -18.99 30.65
C HIS A 236 -6.31 -17.89 31.14
N SER A 237 -5.85 -17.06 32.09
CA SER A 237 -6.66 -15.95 32.60
C SER A 237 -6.77 -14.81 31.58
N ALA A 238 -7.91 -14.08 31.59
CA ALA A 238 -8.13 -12.92 30.72
C ALA A 238 -7.05 -11.85 30.85
N LYS A 239 -6.56 -11.60 32.10
CA LYS A 239 -5.48 -10.64 32.38
C LYS A 239 -4.16 -11.05 31.70
N LYS A 240 -3.83 -12.35 31.68
CA LYS A 240 -2.64 -12.86 31.02
C LYS A 240 -2.74 -12.69 29.52
N ILE A 241 -3.87 -13.07 28.88
CA ILE A 241 -4.10 -12.95 27.45
C ILE A 241 -4.08 -11.48 27.02
N PHE A 242 -4.73 -10.59 27.77
CA PHE A 242 -4.71 -9.15 27.52
C PHE A 242 -3.26 -8.61 27.51
N ARG A 243 -2.46 -8.97 28.51
CA ARG A 243 -1.04 -8.57 28.60
C ARG A 243 -0.23 -9.11 27.41
N GLU A 244 -0.44 -10.36 27.02
CA GLU A 244 0.24 -10.99 25.87
C GLU A 244 -0.11 -10.27 24.55
N ILE A 245 -1.39 -9.92 24.34
CA ILE A 245 -1.81 -9.15 23.17
C ILE A 245 -1.07 -7.80 23.14
N LEU A 246 -1.02 -7.06 24.24
CA LEU A 246 -0.34 -5.75 24.29
C LEU A 246 1.17 -5.88 24.05
N ILE A 247 1.85 -6.83 24.69
CA ILE A 247 3.29 -7.05 24.50
C ILE A 247 3.63 -7.36 23.05
N LEU A 248 2.79 -8.14 22.37
CA LEU A 248 2.99 -8.45 20.95
C LEU A 248 2.59 -7.29 20.03
N ALA A 249 1.53 -6.54 20.36
CA ALA A 249 1.00 -5.48 19.49
C ALA A 249 1.84 -4.20 19.50
N ILE A 250 2.38 -3.77 20.66
CA ILE A 250 3.08 -2.47 20.81
C ILE A 250 4.27 -2.33 19.86
N PRO A 251 5.20 -3.29 19.71
CA PRO A 251 6.31 -3.16 18.77
C PRO A 251 5.86 -2.97 17.32
N TYR A 252 4.82 -3.69 16.90
CA TYR A 252 4.26 -3.54 15.55
C TYR A 252 3.57 -2.19 15.36
N LEU A 253 2.89 -1.67 16.40
CA LEU A 253 2.28 -0.36 16.38
C LEU A 253 3.33 0.75 16.17
N VAL A 254 4.46 0.70 16.90
CA VAL A 254 5.54 1.68 16.75
C VAL A 254 6.12 1.68 15.33
N VAL A 255 6.40 0.49 14.79
CA VAL A 255 6.89 0.35 13.41
C VAL A 255 5.87 0.88 12.40
N ALA A 256 4.59 0.59 12.60
CA ALA A 256 3.53 1.02 11.69
C ALA A 256 3.33 2.54 11.72
N ILE A 257 3.36 3.18 12.90
CA ILE A 257 3.26 4.64 13.04
C ILE A 257 4.41 5.32 12.30
N LEU A 258 5.66 4.91 12.57
CA LEU A 258 6.84 5.50 11.93
C LEU A 258 6.88 5.22 10.43
N GLY A 259 6.49 4.03 10.02
CA GLY A 259 6.47 3.62 8.60
C GLY A 259 5.41 4.33 7.74
N ASN A 260 4.36 4.86 8.37
CA ASN A 260 3.27 5.55 7.67
C ASN A 260 3.23 7.07 7.95
N ILE A 261 4.26 7.63 8.57
CA ILE A 261 4.32 9.06 8.91
C ILE A 261 4.23 9.97 7.67
N ASP A 262 4.59 9.46 6.49
CA ASP A 262 4.45 10.17 5.21
C ASP A 262 3.00 10.58 4.93
N GLN A 263 2.00 9.85 5.43
CA GLN A 263 0.59 10.25 5.32
C GLN A 263 0.30 11.54 6.11
N VAL A 264 0.97 11.74 7.25
CA VAL A 264 0.89 12.98 8.03
C VAL A 264 1.62 14.11 7.30
N PHE A 265 2.80 13.84 6.76
CA PHE A 265 3.55 14.85 6.01
C PHE A 265 2.77 15.29 4.77
N ASN A 266 2.21 14.37 4.00
CA ASN A 266 1.39 14.66 2.83
C ASN A 266 0.04 15.30 3.22
N GLY A 267 -0.47 15.02 4.44
CA GLY A 267 -1.71 15.61 4.95
C GLY A 267 -1.55 17.04 5.45
N PHE A 268 -0.49 17.35 6.17
CA PHE A 268 -0.31 18.62 6.89
C PHE A 268 0.86 19.45 6.39
N LEU A 269 2.07 18.87 6.32
CA LEU A 269 3.28 19.64 6.00
C LEU A 269 3.33 20.03 4.52
N LEU A 270 2.97 19.12 3.63
CA LEU A 270 2.94 19.39 2.20
C LEU A 270 1.95 20.51 1.84
N PRO A 271 0.66 20.48 2.25
CA PRO A 271 -0.26 21.58 2.01
C PRO A 271 0.21 22.90 2.59
N THR A 272 0.85 22.89 3.77
CA THR A 272 1.40 24.10 4.39
C THR A 272 2.50 24.71 3.54
N GLY A 273 3.46 23.92 3.07
CA GLY A 273 4.51 24.39 2.18
C GLY A 273 3.98 24.86 0.82
N LEU A 274 3.01 24.12 0.25
CA LEU A 274 2.40 24.49 -1.04
C LEU A 274 1.63 25.80 -0.99
N LYS A 275 0.91 26.09 0.12
CA LYS A 275 0.24 27.40 0.31
C LYS A 275 1.21 28.58 0.37
N MET A 276 2.47 28.35 0.73
CA MET A 276 3.52 29.37 0.71
C MET A 276 4.11 29.60 -0.68
N HIS A 277 4.09 28.59 -1.55
CA HIS A 277 4.68 28.62 -2.88
C HIS A 277 3.67 28.95 -3.98
N TYR A 278 2.47 28.36 -3.94
CA TYR A 278 1.44 28.48 -4.96
C TYR A 278 0.25 29.32 -4.46
N ASN A 279 -0.50 29.91 -5.41
CA ASN A 279 -1.83 30.47 -5.11
C ASN A 279 -2.81 29.35 -4.70
N ALA A 280 -3.99 29.72 -4.19
CA ALA A 280 -4.98 28.77 -3.68
C ALA A 280 -5.53 27.80 -4.75
N LYS A 281 -5.59 28.24 -6.04
CA LYS A 281 -6.04 27.39 -7.15
C LYS A 281 -5.00 26.34 -7.48
N ASP A 282 -3.76 26.75 -7.72
CA ASP A 282 -2.67 25.83 -8.05
C ASP A 282 -2.33 24.90 -6.89
N THR A 283 -2.37 25.38 -5.65
CA THR A 283 -2.27 24.51 -4.45
C THR A 283 -3.29 23.38 -4.48
N THR A 284 -4.54 23.69 -4.83
CA THR A 284 -5.61 22.68 -4.92
C THR A 284 -5.33 21.65 -6.01
N THR A 285 -4.90 22.13 -7.19
CA THR A 285 -4.47 21.28 -8.32
C THR A 285 -3.31 20.38 -7.93
N VAL A 286 -2.26 20.92 -7.28
CA VAL A 286 -1.09 20.14 -6.86
C VAL A 286 -1.46 19.11 -5.80
N ILE A 287 -2.29 19.43 -4.81
CA ILE A 287 -2.76 18.48 -3.81
C ILE A 287 -3.59 17.37 -4.48
N SER A 288 -4.48 17.71 -5.41
CA SER A 288 -5.25 16.72 -6.17
C SER A 288 -4.34 15.81 -7.00
N ALA A 289 -3.46 16.40 -7.81
CA ALA A 289 -2.56 15.64 -8.67
C ALA A 289 -1.59 14.75 -7.89
N SER A 290 -1.06 15.21 -6.75
CA SER A 290 -0.13 14.43 -5.93
C SER A 290 -0.81 13.30 -5.15
N ASN A 291 -1.91 13.58 -4.45
CA ASN A 291 -2.52 12.62 -3.53
C ASN A 291 -3.62 11.76 -4.20
N TYR A 292 -4.39 12.32 -5.15
CA TYR A 292 -5.43 11.55 -5.84
C TYR A 292 -4.88 10.83 -7.07
N VAL A 293 -4.22 11.54 -7.99
CA VAL A 293 -3.75 10.96 -9.26
C VAL A 293 -2.46 10.17 -9.05
N ALA A 294 -1.36 10.85 -8.68
CA ALA A 294 -0.05 10.22 -8.54
C ALA A 294 -0.04 9.18 -7.42
N GLY A 295 -0.75 9.41 -6.32
CA GLY A 295 -0.89 8.42 -5.25
C GLY A 295 -1.51 7.10 -5.71
N LYS A 296 -2.44 7.12 -6.66
CA LYS A 296 -3.04 5.92 -7.25
C LYS A 296 -2.15 5.28 -8.30
N LEU A 297 -1.50 6.05 -9.15
CA LEU A 297 -0.57 5.54 -10.15
C LEU A 297 0.66 4.89 -9.48
N ASN A 298 1.23 5.52 -8.46
CA ASN A 298 2.36 5.00 -7.71
C ASN A 298 2.01 3.75 -6.87
N ALA A 299 0.72 3.52 -6.58
CA ALA A 299 0.31 2.27 -5.95
C ALA A 299 0.63 1.04 -6.83
N ILE A 300 0.75 1.19 -8.16
CA ILE A 300 1.08 0.09 -9.08
C ILE A 300 2.46 -0.51 -8.76
N PRO A 301 3.58 0.24 -8.81
CA PRO A 301 4.88 -0.30 -8.43
C PRO A 301 4.95 -0.66 -6.93
N MET A 302 4.27 0.09 -6.05
CA MET A 302 4.27 -0.17 -4.60
C MET A 302 3.61 -1.49 -4.20
N ILE A 303 2.72 -2.07 -5.00
CA ILE A 303 2.15 -3.40 -4.73
C ILE A 303 3.22 -4.49 -4.86
N LEU A 304 4.17 -4.31 -5.74
CA LEU A 304 5.19 -5.31 -6.07
C LEU A 304 6.22 -5.48 -4.94
N GLY A 305 6.65 -4.38 -4.31
CA GLY A 305 7.65 -4.41 -3.24
C GLY A 305 7.27 -5.32 -2.06
N PRO A 306 6.14 -5.06 -1.35
CA PRO A 306 5.65 -5.91 -0.27
C PRO A 306 5.28 -7.33 -0.73
N GLY A 307 4.75 -7.50 -1.95
CA GLY A 307 4.40 -8.81 -2.50
C GLY A 307 5.61 -9.73 -2.60
N PHE A 308 6.70 -9.25 -3.18
CA PHE A 308 7.96 -10.00 -3.24
C PHE A 308 8.63 -10.18 -1.86
N ALA A 309 8.56 -9.15 -1.00
CA ALA A 309 9.08 -9.24 0.35
C ALA A 309 8.40 -10.37 1.15
N THR A 310 7.07 -10.46 1.12
CA THR A 310 6.33 -11.51 1.85
C THR A 310 6.65 -12.92 1.35
N ALA A 311 6.94 -13.09 0.06
CA ALA A 311 7.33 -14.38 -0.51
C ALA A 311 8.75 -14.80 -0.10
N ILE A 312 9.69 -13.86 0.03
CA ILE A 312 11.11 -14.15 0.26
C ILE A 312 11.49 -14.15 1.74
N ILE A 313 10.80 -13.39 2.60
CA ILE A 313 11.05 -13.31 4.04
C ILE A 313 11.15 -14.70 4.70
N PRO A 314 10.22 -15.66 4.48
CA PRO A 314 10.33 -17.00 5.07
C PRO A 314 11.62 -17.72 4.66
N HIS A 315 12.03 -17.60 3.38
CA HIS A 315 13.26 -18.23 2.88
C HIS A 315 14.52 -17.62 3.48
N ILE A 316 14.53 -16.31 3.74
CA ILE A 316 15.64 -15.63 4.43
C ILE A 316 15.71 -16.11 5.88
N SER A 317 14.58 -16.12 6.58
CA SER A 317 14.50 -16.56 7.98
C SER A 317 14.91 -18.04 8.14
N GLU A 318 14.48 -18.91 7.22
CA GLU A 318 14.89 -20.32 7.19
C GLU A 318 16.40 -20.47 6.93
N ALA A 319 16.95 -19.74 5.96
CA ALA A 319 18.37 -19.78 5.66
C ALA A 319 19.22 -19.27 6.84
N LEU A 320 18.73 -18.23 7.54
CA LEU A 320 19.36 -17.66 8.72
C LEU A 320 19.37 -18.64 9.89
N SER A 321 18.23 -19.31 10.18
CA SER A 321 18.12 -20.30 11.24
C SER A 321 19.04 -21.51 11.00
N LYS A 322 19.26 -21.86 9.75
CA LYS A 322 20.22 -22.91 9.33
C LYS A 322 21.67 -22.43 9.23
N LYS A 323 21.95 -21.16 9.58
CA LYS A 323 23.26 -20.50 9.46
C LYS A 323 23.87 -20.58 8.05
N ASN A 324 23.02 -20.70 7.01
CA ASN A 324 23.43 -20.73 5.61
C ASN A 324 23.54 -19.32 5.03
N TYR A 325 24.60 -18.61 5.42
CA TYR A 325 24.84 -17.22 5.02
C TYR A 325 25.01 -17.04 3.51
N LYS A 326 25.42 -18.09 2.77
CA LYS A 326 25.51 -18.03 1.30
C LYS A 326 24.11 -17.90 0.68
N LEU A 327 23.14 -18.66 1.20
CA LEU A 327 21.75 -18.59 0.76
C LEU A 327 21.08 -17.29 1.20
N VAL A 328 21.39 -16.79 2.41
CA VAL A 328 20.93 -15.47 2.88
C VAL A 328 21.36 -14.38 1.92
N LYS A 329 22.69 -14.32 1.58
CA LYS A 329 23.22 -13.33 0.62
C LYS A 329 22.52 -13.41 -0.74
N LYS A 330 22.31 -14.62 -1.26
CA LYS A 330 21.62 -14.83 -2.53
C LYS A 330 20.19 -14.29 -2.46
N ASN A 331 19.40 -14.70 -1.46
CA ASN A 331 18.00 -14.30 -1.34
C ASN A 331 17.82 -12.78 -1.16
N VAL A 332 18.70 -12.11 -0.42
CA VAL A 332 18.71 -10.65 -0.26
C VAL A 332 18.96 -9.95 -1.60
N LEU A 333 20.01 -10.37 -2.33
CA LEU A 333 20.34 -9.77 -3.62
C LEU A 333 19.26 -10.03 -4.68
N ASP A 334 18.72 -11.25 -4.75
CA ASP A 334 17.66 -11.61 -5.68
C ASP A 334 16.40 -10.76 -5.42
N SER A 335 16.03 -10.55 -4.14
CA SER A 335 14.90 -9.68 -3.77
C SER A 335 15.07 -8.25 -4.26
N ILE A 336 16.24 -7.67 -4.01
CA ILE A 336 16.54 -6.29 -4.41
C ILE A 336 16.54 -6.19 -5.94
N ASN A 337 17.18 -7.12 -6.64
CA ASN A 337 17.30 -7.10 -8.09
C ASN A 337 15.95 -7.25 -8.81
N VAL A 338 15.06 -8.13 -8.30
CA VAL A 338 13.71 -8.32 -8.85
C VAL A 338 12.89 -7.04 -8.72
N VAL A 339 12.90 -6.42 -7.52
CA VAL A 339 12.13 -5.19 -7.29
C VAL A 339 12.69 -4.05 -8.13
N LEU A 340 14.01 -3.88 -8.23
CA LEU A 340 14.62 -2.86 -9.09
C LEU A 340 14.25 -3.06 -10.57
N TYR A 341 14.28 -4.31 -11.07
CA TYR A 341 13.97 -4.63 -12.46
C TYR A 341 12.54 -4.29 -12.86
N VAL A 342 11.59 -4.34 -11.91
CA VAL A 342 10.17 -4.04 -12.17
C VAL A 342 9.82 -2.62 -11.77
N ALA A 343 10.24 -2.13 -10.60
CA ALA A 343 9.84 -0.82 -10.09
C ALA A 343 10.40 0.34 -10.91
N ILE A 344 11.66 0.23 -11.36
CA ILE A 344 12.30 1.30 -12.13
C ILE A 344 11.54 1.56 -13.46
N PRO A 345 11.31 0.57 -14.35
CA PRO A 345 10.60 0.84 -15.60
C PRO A 345 9.14 1.21 -15.40
N VAL A 346 8.45 0.67 -14.39
CA VAL A 346 7.06 1.06 -14.10
C VAL A 346 6.98 2.52 -13.67
N SER A 347 7.83 2.97 -12.74
CA SER A 347 7.89 4.38 -12.32
C SER A 347 8.29 5.29 -13.49
N PHE A 348 9.21 4.83 -14.34
CA PHE A 348 9.60 5.58 -15.53
C PHE A 348 8.47 5.67 -16.56
N CYS A 349 7.68 4.62 -16.77
CA CYS A 349 6.49 4.70 -17.63
C CYS A 349 5.46 5.68 -17.09
N ILE A 350 5.22 5.73 -15.77
CA ILE A 350 4.35 6.75 -15.16
C ILE A 350 4.88 8.14 -15.43
N PHE A 351 6.19 8.36 -15.30
CA PHE A 351 6.86 9.63 -15.62
C PHE A 351 6.71 10.01 -17.10
N ALA A 352 7.03 9.10 -18.02
CA ALA A 352 7.04 9.35 -19.46
C ALA A 352 5.64 9.59 -20.04
N TYR A 353 4.64 8.87 -19.52
CA TYR A 353 3.25 8.96 -19.97
C TYR A 353 2.35 9.77 -19.02
N ALA A 354 2.90 10.61 -18.14
CA ALA A 354 2.13 11.38 -17.17
C ALA A 354 1.04 12.26 -17.82
N GLY A 355 1.34 12.92 -18.95
CA GLY A 355 0.38 13.73 -19.70
C GLY A 355 -0.80 12.91 -20.23
N PRO A 356 -0.59 11.91 -21.08
CA PRO A 356 -1.65 11.02 -21.56
C PRO A 356 -2.41 10.31 -20.45
N LEU A 357 -1.75 9.86 -19.37
CA LEU A 357 -2.40 9.25 -18.21
C LEU A 357 -3.37 10.21 -17.53
N ASN A 358 -2.94 11.46 -17.27
CA ASN A 358 -3.82 12.47 -16.70
C ASN A 358 -4.99 12.79 -17.63
N TYR A 359 -4.70 13.04 -18.91
CA TYR A 359 -5.71 13.43 -19.90
C TYR A 359 -6.79 12.35 -20.08
N THR A 360 -6.38 11.07 -20.13
CA THR A 360 -7.29 9.97 -20.45
C THR A 360 -8.01 9.40 -19.24
N LEU A 361 -7.32 9.27 -18.11
CA LEU A 361 -7.84 8.54 -16.95
C LEU A 361 -8.50 9.44 -15.92
N TYR A 362 -8.09 10.70 -15.82
CA TYR A 362 -8.57 11.58 -14.75
C TYR A 362 -9.14 12.89 -15.29
N TYR A 363 -10.02 13.50 -14.50
CA TYR A 363 -10.45 14.88 -14.74
C TYR A 363 -9.39 15.84 -14.22
N SER A 364 -8.99 16.81 -15.03
CA SER A 364 -8.02 17.85 -14.67
C SER A 364 -8.48 19.20 -15.20
N GLU A 365 -8.36 20.25 -14.37
CA GLU A 365 -8.61 21.65 -14.75
C GLU A 365 -7.35 22.28 -15.35
N ASN A 366 -6.16 21.84 -14.93
CA ASN A 366 -4.87 22.28 -15.42
C ASN A 366 -3.99 21.07 -15.73
N LEU A 367 -4.08 20.57 -16.97
CA LEU A 367 -3.38 19.37 -17.41
C LEU A 367 -1.85 19.50 -17.33
N GLU A 368 -1.31 20.68 -17.64
CA GLU A 368 0.13 20.91 -17.63
C GLU A 368 0.71 20.79 -16.21
N LEU A 369 0.10 21.49 -15.25
CA LEU A 369 0.52 21.42 -13.85
C LEU A 369 0.33 20.02 -13.28
N CYS A 370 -0.81 19.35 -13.57
CA CYS A 370 -1.03 17.97 -13.16
C CYS A 370 0.02 17.01 -13.72
N THR A 371 0.38 17.19 -15.00
CA THR A 371 1.42 16.38 -15.65
C THR A 371 2.76 16.56 -14.96
N PHE A 372 3.17 17.80 -14.70
CA PHE A 372 4.39 18.15 -13.98
C PHE A 372 4.42 17.50 -12.59
N VAL A 373 3.32 17.59 -11.84
CA VAL A 373 3.20 16.96 -10.51
C VAL A 373 3.35 15.45 -10.60
N VAL A 374 2.63 14.78 -11.52
CA VAL A 374 2.70 13.32 -11.66
C VAL A 374 4.09 12.86 -12.08
N GLN A 375 4.78 13.61 -12.94
CA GLN A 375 6.16 13.32 -13.31
C GLN A 375 7.10 13.29 -12.09
N TRP A 376 7.07 14.33 -11.26
CA TRP A 376 7.89 14.38 -10.05
C TRP A 376 7.51 13.27 -9.06
N MET A 377 6.22 13.07 -8.82
CA MET A 377 5.73 12.04 -7.90
C MET A 377 6.03 10.61 -8.38
N ALA A 378 6.15 10.37 -9.69
CA ALA A 378 6.56 9.07 -10.22
C ALA A 378 7.99 8.68 -9.77
N LEU A 379 8.88 9.66 -9.63
CA LEU A 379 10.23 9.44 -9.08
C LEU A 379 10.17 9.03 -7.59
N GLU A 380 9.28 9.65 -6.82
CA GLU A 380 9.05 9.25 -5.42
C GLU A 380 8.44 7.83 -5.32
N GLY A 381 7.60 7.43 -6.27
CA GLY A 381 7.01 6.09 -6.35
C GLY A 381 8.04 4.97 -6.38
N PHE A 382 9.19 5.19 -7.02
CA PHE A 382 10.33 4.26 -6.98
C PHE A 382 10.90 4.09 -5.56
N LEU A 383 11.14 5.18 -4.84
CA LEU A 383 11.64 5.15 -3.46
C LEU A 383 10.63 4.46 -2.52
N SER A 384 9.35 4.77 -2.68
CA SER A 384 8.25 4.20 -1.90
C SER A 384 8.06 2.69 -2.15
N THR A 385 8.61 2.16 -3.24
CA THR A 385 8.65 0.71 -3.52
C THR A 385 9.87 0.05 -2.89
N LEU A 386 11.03 0.69 -2.95
CA LEU A 386 12.31 0.12 -2.50
C LEU A 386 12.46 0.19 -0.97
N ALA A 387 12.03 1.29 -0.32
CA ALA A 387 12.22 1.48 1.11
C ALA A 387 11.52 0.41 1.98
N PRO A 388 10.23 0.05 1.74
CA PRO A 388 9.59 -1.02 2.49
C PRO A 388 10.24 -2.39 2.28
N LEU A 389 10.74 -2.69 1.07
CA LEU A 389 11.47 -3.93 0.82
C LEU A 389 12.72 -4.01 1.69
N VAL A 390 13.58 -2.98 1.64
CA VAL A 390 14.86 -2.96 2.38
C VAL A 390 14.61 -2.98 3.89
N THR A 391 13.58 -2.27 4.36
CA THR A 391 13.16 -2.28 5.77
C THR A 391 12.72 -3.68 6.21
N ASN A 392 11.91 -4.37 5.41
CA ASN A 392 11.47 -5.74 5.69
C ASN A 392 12.62 -6.75 5.66
N LEU A 393 13.60 -6.58 4.76
CA LEU A 393 14.82 -7.39 4.74
C LEU A 393 15.60 -7.24 6.05
N MET A 394 15.79 -6.02 6.54
CA MET A 394 16.44 -5.74 7.82
C MET A 394 15.74 -6.43 9.00
N VAL A 395 14.39 -6.37 9.04
CA VAL A 395 13.58 -7.04 10.07
C VAL A 395 13.77 -8.55 10.02
N SER A 396 13.79 -9.14 8.81
CA SER A 396 13.97 -10.59 8.60
C SER A 396 15.37 -11.07 8.95
N LEU A 397 16.35 -10.18 8.86
CA LEU A 397 17.74 -10.41 9.24
C LEU A 397 18.02 -10.11 10.73
N GLU A 398 16.96 -9.91 11.53
CA GLU A 398 17.01 -9.63 12.98
C GLU A 398 17.69 -8.31 13.38
N LEU A 399 17.86 -7.36 12.44
CA LEU A 399 18.48 -6.05 12.67
C LEU A 399 17.46 -4.99 13.13
N ARG A 400 16.49 -5.36 13.98
CA ARG A 400 15.30 -4.56 14.33
C ARG A 400 15.62 -3.21 14.98
N LYS A 401 16.62 -3.16 15.87
CA LYS A 401 16.98 -1.90 16.57
C LYS A 401 17.49 -0.84 15.59
N ASN A 402 18.31 -1.25 14.65
CA ASN A 402 18.92 -0.36 13.67
C ASN A 402 17.90 0.14 12.65
N VAL A 403 16.95 -0.72 12.25
CA VAL A 403 15.81 -0.32 11.40
C VAL A 403 15.04 0.84 12.00
N LEU A 404 14.65 0.75 13.28
CA LEU A 404 13.88 1.79 13.95
C LEU A 404 14.68 3.11 14.04
N LYS A 405 15.97 3.02 14.36
CA LYS A 405 16.86 4.19 14.38
C LYS A 405 16.97 4.85 13.02
N ASN A 406 17.26 4.08 11.98
CA ASN A 406 17.44 4.60 10.62
C ASN A 406 16.12 5.19 10.07
N LEU A 407 14.99 4.53 10.34
CA LEU A 407 13.66 5.01 10.00
C LEU A 407 13.36 6.35 10.69
N ALA A 408 13.57 6.44 12.01
CA ALA A 408 13.32 7.67 12.76
C ALA A 408 14.17 8.85 12.26
N ILE A 409 15.46 8.62 12.00
CA ILE A 409 16.36 9.67 11.50
C ILE A 409 15.94 10.12 10.09
N GLY A 410 15.65 9.18 9.17
CA GLY A 410 15.27 9.53 7.81
C GLY A 410 13.93 10.27 7.75
N VAL A 411 12.97 9.87 8.58
CA VAL A 411 11.68 10.57 8.74
C VAL A 411 11.90 11.99 9.27
N LEU A 412 12.75 12.18 10.29
CA LEU A 412 13.07 13.51 10.82
C LEU A 412 13.73 14.39 9.73
N ILE A 413 14.69 13.84 8.99
CA ILE A 413 15.33 14.57 7.88
C ILE A 413 14.29 15.03 6.86
N LYS A 414 13.42 14.11 6.39
CA LYS A 414 12.34 14.45 5.44
C LYS A 414 11.41 15.52 6.01
N GLY A 415 10.96 15.36 7.26
CA GLY A 415 10.02 16.29 7.90
C GLY A 415 10.59 17.71 8.04
N VAL A 416 11.85 17.85 8.44
CA VAL A 416 12.53 19.16 8.58
C VAL A 416 12.74 19.84 7.21
N LEU A 417 13.11 19.06 6.19
CA LEU A 417 13.40 19.60 4.85
C LEU A 417 12.15 19.88 4.01
N LEU A 418 11.02 19.26 4.33
CA LEU A 418 9.83 19.28 3.48
C LEU A 418 9.30 20.69 3.26
N ILE A 419 9.01 21.44 4.32
CA ILE A 419 8.44 22.79 4.21
C ILE A 419 9.40 23.76 3.51
N PRO A 420 10.69 23.90 3.92
CA PRO A 420 11.63 24.80 3.24
C PRO A 420 11.80 24.48 1.74
N PHE A 421 11.91 23.21 1.39
CA PHE A 421 12.11 22.83 -0.02
C PHE A 421 10.85 23.03 -0.85
N VAL A 422 9.67 22.74 -0.28
CA VAL A 422 8.39 23.00 -0.96
C VAL A 422 8.15 24.49 -1.13
N TRP A 423 8.49 25.31 -0.14
CA TRP A 423 8.40 26.77 -0.27
C TRP A 423 9.25 27.32 -1.43
N ILE A 424 10.48 26.81 -1.61
CA ILE A 424 11.40 27.29 -2.66
C ILE A 424 11.05 26.69 -4.04
N MET A 425 10.79 25.37 -4.11
CA MET A 425 10.73 24.59 -5.35
C MET A 425 9.36 23.97 -5.64
N GLY A 426 8.33 24.28 -4.85
CA GLY A 426 7.02 23.67 -4.99
C GLY A 426 7.05 22.16 -4.81
N ILE A 427 6.30 21.42 -5.64
CA ILE A 427 6.21 19.95 -5.54
C ILE A 427 7.55 19.23 -5.77
N ALA A 428 8.43 19.80 -6.58
CA ALA A 428 9.77 19.26 -6.78
C ALA A 428 10.56 19.20 -5.46
N GLY A 429 10.40 20.22 -4.61
CA GLY A 429 11.00 20.27 -3.28
C GLY A 429 10.51 19.14 -2.35
N ALA A 430 9.23 18.77 -2.45
CA ALA A 430 8.70 17.61 -1.71
C ALA A 430 9.39 16.30 -2.12
N VAL A 431 9.57 16.09 -3.42
CA VAL A 431 10.23 14.90 -3.95
C VAL A 431 11.70 14.89 -3.57
N ILE A 432 12.40 16.02 -3.64
CA ILE A 432 13.81 16.12 -3.22
C ILE A 432 13.96 15.82 -1.72
N SER A 433 13.08 16.35 -0.86
CA SER A 433 13.09 16.03 0.57
C SER A 433 12.89 14.53 0.83
N SER A 434 12.02 13.87 0.04
CA SER A 434 11.83 12.42 0.07
C SER A 434 13.07 11.66 -0.40
N PHE A 435 13.76 12.11 -1.44
CA PHE A 435 15.02 11.51 -1.88
C PHE A 435 16.10 11.58 -0.81
N ILE A 436 16.20 12.69 -0.08
CA ILE A 436 17.18 12.82 1.00
C ILE A 436 16.78 11.95 2.20
N GLY A 437 15.55 12.07 2.71
CA GLY A 437 15.12 11.36 3.91
C GLY A 437 14.96 9.85 3.69
N THR A 438 14.18 9.44 2.69
CA THR A 438 13.96 8.02 2.36
C THR A 438 15.22 7.40 1.76
N GLY A 439 15.98 8.15 0.96
CA GLY A 439 17.28 7.73 0.44
C GLY A 439 18.28 7.43 1.57
N TYR A 440 18.29 8.24 2.64
CA TYR A 440 19.07 7.96 3.84
C TYR A 440 18.68 6.62 4.48
N ILE A 441 17.37 6.35 4.63
CA ILE A 441 16.87 5.07 5.18
C ILE A 441 17.36 3.90 4.34
N ILE A 442 17.17 3.97 3.03
CA ILE A 442 17.59 2.90 2.10
C ILE A 442 19.11 2.68 2.19
N TYR A 443 19.88 3.76 2.10
CA TYR A 443 21.36 3.70 2.14
C TYR A 443 21.87 3.10 3.45
N LYS A 444 21.38 3.57 4.59
CA LYS A 444 21.82 3.07 5.90
C LYS A 444 21.43 1.62 6.13
N ASN A 445 20.21 1.23 5.77
CA ASN A 445 19.77 -0.14 5.90
C ASN A 445 20.58 -1.08 4.99
N LEU A 446 20.84 -0.72 3.74
CA LEU A 446 21.68 -1.51 2.84
C LEU A 446 23.13 -1.62 3.33
N LYS A 447 23.69 -0.50 3.85
CA LYS A 447 25.03 -0.50 4.43
C LYS A 447 25.13 -1.43 5.64
N GLU A 448 24.17 -1.42 6.55
CA GLU A 448 24.16 -2.32 7.71
C GLU A 448 24.03 -3.80 7.30
N ILE A 449 23.16 -4.09 6.32
CA ILE A 449 23.09 -5.46 5.75
C ILE A 449 24.45 -5.86 5.15
N GLN A 450 25.12 -4.94 4.48
CA GLN A 450 26.47 -5.18 3.93
C GLN A 450 27.48 -5.48 5.04
N ASP A 451 27.52 -4.65 6.07
CA ASP A 451 28.53 -4.72 7.15
C ASP A 451 28.33 -5.99 7.99
N VAL A 452 27.09 -6.35 8.34
CA VAL A 452 26.80 -7.52 9.18
C VAL A 452 26.93 -8.84 8.41
N TYR A 453 26.40 -8.89 7.19
CA TYR A 453 26.35 -10.14 6.41
C TYR A 453 27.40 -10.21 5.30
N ASN A 454 28.29 -9.20 5.18
CA ASN A 454 29.36 -9.15 4.19
C ASN A 454 28.84 -9.32 2.75
N ILE A 455 27.76 -8.58 2.39
CA ILE A 455 27.09 -8.63 1.09
C ILE A 455 27.69 -7.58 0.16
N SER A 456 28.15 -7.98 -1.02
CA SER A 456 28.63 -7.05 -2.05
C SER A 456 27.53 -6.74 -3.06
N TYR A 457 27.21 -5.45 -3.20
CA TYR A 457 26.21 -4.97 -4.17
C TYR A 457 26.78 -4.69 -5.57
N ARG A 458 28.06 -5.03 -5.83
CA ARG A 458 28.69 -4.78 -7.13
C ARG A 458 27.92 -5.40 -8.31
N LYS A 459 27.37 -6.61 -8.13
CA LYS A 459 26.56 -7.26 -9.17
C LYS A 459 25.23 -6.55 -9.37
N THR A 460 24.59 -6.11 -8.30
CA THR A 460 23.37 -5.30 -8.35
C THR A 460 23.60 -3.97 -9.06
N SER A 461 24.71 -3.28 -8.80
CA SER A 461 25.05 -2.04 -9.52
C SER A 461 25.19 -2.26 -11.03
N ILE A 462 25.81 -3.36 -11.45
CA ILE A 462 25.91 -3.73 -12.87
C ILE A 462 24.52 -3.98 -13.47
N ILE A 463 23.65 -4.66 -12.74
CA ILE A 463 22.24 -4.91 -13.14
C ILE A 463 21.50 -3.57 -13.30
N VAL A 464 21.66 -2.65 -12.35
CA VAL A 464 21.04 -1.30 -12.42
C VAL A 464 21.51 -0.55 -13.67
N VAL A 465 22.81 -0.54 -13.96
CA VAL A 465 23.33 0.10 -15.19
C VAL A 465 22.70 -0.50 -16.44
N ARG A 466 22.55 -1.83 -16.51
CA ARG A 466 21.90 -2.50 -17.64
C ARG A 466 20.41 -2.18 -17.74
N ILE A 467 19.72 -2.04 -16.60
CA ILE A 467 18.33 -1.57 -16.54
C ILE A 467 18.24 -0.14 -17.10
N LEU A 468 19.15 0.75 -16.71
CA LEU A 468 19.18 2.14 -17.21
C LEU A 468 19.42 2.20 -18.72
N ILE A 469 20.27 1.33 -19.29
CA ILE A 469 20.44 1.20 -20.74
C ILE A 469 19.12 0.77 -21.40
N GLY A 470 18.42 -0.21 -20.83
CA GLY A 470 17.10 -0.63 -21.29
C GLY A 470 16.06 0.51 -21.22
N LEU A 471 16.07 1.30 -20.13
CA LEU A 471 15.21 2.48 -20.00
C LEU A 471 15.51 3.56 -21.04
N PHE A 472 16.77 3.79 -21.34
CA PHE A 472 17.16 4.74 -22.39
C PHE A 472 16.61 4.32 -23.75
N ALA A 473 16.69 3.01 -24.06
CA ALA A 473 16.09 2.48 -25.28
C ALA A 473 14.54 2.63 -25.29
N LEU A 474 13.86 2.34 -24.16
CA LEU A 474 12.44 2.58 -23.99
C LEU A 474 12.08 4.05 -24.24
N TRP A 475 12.84 4.97 -23.63
CA TRP A 475 12.61 6.41 -23.75
C TRP A 475 12.74 6.89 -25.19
N ILE A 476 13.82 6.50 -25.89
CA ILE A 476 14.01 6.83 -27.32
C ILE A 476 12.83 6.29 -28.15
N THR A 477 12.44 5.02 -27.93
CA THR A 477 11.32 4.40 -28.65
C THR A 477 10.02 5.18 -28.41
N SER A 478 9.74 5.55 -27.16
CA SER A 478 8.56 6.32 -26.80
C SER A 478 8.53 7.68 -27.51
N ILE A 479 9.68 8.39 -27.58
CA ILE A 479 9.77 9.68 -28.29
C ILE A 479 9.56 9.50 -29.81
N LEU A 480 10.18 8.49 -30.41
CA LEU A 480 10.01 8.22 -31.85
C LEU A 480 8.55 7.90 -32.20
N LEU A 481 7.91 7.04 -31.41
CA LEU A 481 6.50 6.71 -31.57
C LEU A 481 5.58 7.92 -31.33
N SER A 482 5.96 8.81 -30.41
CA SER A 482 5.25 10.07 -30.17
C SER A 482 5.27 10.98 -31.39
N LYS A 483 6.41 11.07 -32.10
CA LYS A 483 6.54 11.85 -33.34
C LYS A 483 5.72 11.27 -34.49
N VAL A 484 5.43 9.97 -34.48
CA VAL A 484 4.54 9.29 -35.46
C VAL A 484 3.05 9.44 -35.07
N GLY A 485 2.73 10.22 -34.02
CA GLY A 485 1.36 10.49 -33.61
C GLY A 485 0.77 9.48 -32.61
N LEU A 486 1.58 8.60 -32.03
CA LEU A 486 1.18 7.66 -30.98
C LEU A 486 1.30 8.26 -29.57
N TYR A 487 1.30 9.56 -29.44
CA TYR A 487 1.20 10.29 -28.18
C TYR A 487 0.13 11.35 -28.35
N GLY A 488 -0.85 11.38 -27.50
CA GLY A 488 -1.93 12.34 -27.64
C GLY A 488 -2.47 12.79 -26.30
N VAL A 489 -2.61 14.11 -26.19
CA VAL A 489 -3.29 14.80 -25.08
C VAL A 489 -4.44 15.66 -25.62
N GLU A 490 -4.83 15.42 -26.88
CA GLU A 490 -5.87 16.16 -27.60
C GLU A 490 -6.82 15.23 -28.34
N GLY A 491 -8.10 15.59 -28.42
CA GLY A 491 -9.13 14.85 -29.11
C GLY A 491 -9.87 13.83 -28.24
N SER A 492 -10.34 12.73 -28.83
CA SER A 492 -11.09 11.70 -28.11
C SER A 492 -10.21 10.98 -27.08
N LYS A 493 -10.65 10.94 -25.82
CA LYS A 493 -9.94 10.26 -24.72
C LYS A 493 -9.68 8.79 -25.00
N LEU A 494 -10.62 8.10 -25.66
CA LEU A 494 -10.46 6.70 -26.03
C LEU A 494 -9.35 6.51 -27.09
N SER A 495 -9.28 7.41 -28.07
CA SER A 495 -8.20 7.40 -29.06
C SER A 495 -6.84 7.67 -28.41
N CYS A 496 -6.77 8.65 -27.52
CA CYS A 496 -5.54 8.95 -26.77
C CYS A 496 -5.11 7.77 -25.87
N LEU A 497 -6.05 7.13 -25.19
CA LEU A 497 -5.79 5.93 -24.40
C LEU A 497 -5.22 4.80 -25.28
N PHE A 498 -5.82 4.54 -26.43
CA PHE A 498 -5.34 3.51 -27.36
C PHE A 498 -3.92 3.83 -27.87
N LYS A 499 -3.67 5.08 -28.28
CA LYS A 499 -2.34 5.53 -28.72
C LYS A 499 -1.30 5.38 -27.62
N MET A 500 -1.62 5.82 -26.40
CA MET A 500 -0.75 5.70 -25.24
C MET A 500 -0.45 4.22 -24.90
N CYS A 501 -1.47 3.37 -24.89
CA CYS A 501 -1.30 1.93 -24.62
C CYS A 501 -0.42 1.27 -25.68
N LEU A 502 -0.63 1.59 -26.96
CA LEU A 502 0.17 1.04 -28.05
C LEU A 502 1.62 1.51 -27.98
N ASN A 503 1.85 2.83 -27.79
CA ASN A 503 3.19 3.39 -27.60
C ASN A 503 3.88 2.74 -26.37
N GLY A 504 3.19 2.67 -25.23
CA GLY A 504 3.73 2.08 -24.00
C GLY A 504 4.07 0.60 -24.17
N LEU A 505 3.18 -0.18 -24.79
CA LEU A 505 3.41 -1.60 -25.06
C LEU A 505 4.65 -1.82 -25.93
N LEU A 506 4.76 -1.10 -27.05
CA LEU A 506 5.90 -1.21 -27.96
C LEU A 506 7.20 -0.79 -27.27
N SER A 507 7.18 0.29 -26.50
CA SER A 507 8.34 0.78 -25.75
C SER A 507 8.79 -0.21 -24.67
N VAL A 508 7.84 -0.85 -23.96
CA VAL A 508 8.13 -1.90 -22.97
C VAL A 508 8.68 -3.15 -23.62
N ILE A 509 8.16 -3.55 -24.81
CA ILE A 509 8.72 -4.68 -25.57
C ILE A 509 10.20 -4.40 -25.89
N VAL A 510 10.54 -3.20 -26.38
CA VAL A 510 11.95 -2.83 -26.64
C VAL A 510 12.80 -2.91 -25.37
N TYR A 511 12.29 -2.39 -24.23
CA TYR A 511 12.96 -2.53 -22.94
C TYR A 511 13.25 -3.98 -22.58
N VAL A 512 12.25 -4.86 -22.71
CA VAL A 512 12.40 -6.29 -22.41
C VAL A 512 13.42 -6.94 -23.35
N VAL A 513 13.37 -6.67 -24.65
CA VAL A 513 14.32 -7.21 -25.63
C VAL A 513 15.75 -6.77 -25.32
N VAL A 514 15.97 -5.47 -25.06
CA VAL A 514 17.29 -4.93 -24.71
C VAL A 514 17.82 -5.54 -23.41
N THR A 515 16.98 -5.63 -22.37
CA THR A 515 17.40 -6.22 -21.09
C THR A 515 17.63 -7.73 -21.18
N LEU A 516 16.90 -8.46 -22.04
CA LEU A 516 17.17 -9.86 -22.37
C LEU A 516 18.52 -10.01 -23.09
N TYR A 517 18.82 -9.15 -24.04
CA TYR A 517 20.14 -9.13 -24.72
C TYR A 517 21.28 -8.87 -23.72
N LEU A 518 21.09 -7.93 -22.79
CA LEU A 518 22.02 -7.62 -21.71
C LEU A 518 22.03 -8.68 -20.58
N LYS A 519 21.29 -9.78 -20.72
CA LYS A 519 21.19 -10.91 -19.77
C LYS A 519 20.73 -10.51 -18.37
N VAL A 520 19.89 -9.47 -18.26
CA VAL A 520 19.36 -9.02 -16.96
C VAL A 520 18.35 -10.01 -16.40
N PRO A 521 17.25 -10.40 -17.11
CA PRO A 521 16.30 -11.39 -16.61
C PRO A 521 16.95 -12.75 -16.31
N GLN A 522 17.92 -13.20 -17.13
CA GLN A 522 18.64 -14.45 -16.90
C GLN A 522 19.43 -14.42 -15.58
N SER A 523 20.04 -13.27 -15.25
CA SER A 523 20.81 -13.14 -14.01
C SER A 523 19.93 -13.01 -12.76
N ILE A 524 18.70 -12.49 -12.90
CA ILE A 524 17.76 -12.29 -11.80
C ILE A 524 16.94 -13.56 -11.53
N PHE A 525 16.36 -14.16 -12.58
CA PHE A 525 15.46 -15.32 -12.48
C PHE A 525 16.15 -16.66 -12.65
N HIS A 526 17.49 -16.66 -12.84
CA HIS A 526 18.32 -17.85 -12.95
C HIS A 526 17.87 -18.86 -14.03
N PHE A 527 17.23 -18.39 -15.13
CA PHE A 527 16.89 -19.25 -16.25
C PHE A 527 17.92 -19.11 -17.39
N GLN A 528 18.18 -20.22 -18.10
CA GLN A 528 18.99 -20.21 -19.31
C GLN A 528 18.06 -20.29 -20.51
N LEU A 529 18.12 -19.33 -21.44
CA LEU A 529 17.53 -19.49 -22.75
C LEU A 529 18.28 -20.67 -23.42
N ARG A 530 17.54 -21.75 -23.68
CA ARG A 530 18.07 -22.94 -24.35
C ARG A 530 18.76 -22.48 -25.64
N LYS A 531 20.09 -22.58 -25.72
CA LYS A 531 20.77 -22.51 -27.01
C LYS A 531 20.13 -23.58 -27.89
N LYS A 532 19.46 -23.19 -28.98
CA LYS A 532 19.20 -24.14 -30.05
C LYS A 532 20.54 -24.71 -30.42
N SER A 533 20.80 -25.97 -30.07
CA SER A 533 21.89 -26.74 -30.63
C SER A 533 21.65 -26.75 -32.13
N GLY A 534 22.50 -26.05 -32.88
CA GLY A 534 22.46 -26.08 -34.32
C GLY A 534 22.67 -27.52 -34.76
N VAL A 535 21.85 -27.96 -35.64
CA VAL A 535 22.09 -29.08 -36.51
C VAL A 535 23.17 -28.67 -37.49
#